data_22e3ab12ddbad050cabcd92354434267
#
_entry.id   22e3ab12ddbad050cabcd92354434267
#
_cell.length_a   1.000
_cell.length_b   1.000
_cell.length_c   1.000
_cell.angle_alpha   90.00
_cell.angle_beta   90.00
_cell.angle_gamma   90.00
#
_symmetry.space_group_name_H-M   'P 1'
#
loop_
_entity.id
_entity.type
_entity.pdbx_description
1 polymer ?
#
loop_
_entity_poly.entity_id
_entity_poly.type
_entity_poly.pdbx_seq_one_letter_code
_entity_poly.pdbx_strand_id
1 'polypeptide(L)'
;MYGVLCRELEPCFAESLHGQSFTPISQFLQCGGANGTAELHVTFFGSDREQFTRVLNGITRYELTKYGAALDVANIKISPSVSEADFCKTHLAENDPERKILLRFVTPTSFKSGGEYVIMPSVELIFQSLLAKWNAYAADNRLDAPDVLSDICAHTRIVNYSLRSAGFAIKGVVIPAFTGNVKLSVRGPDMLVRLVNLLTAFGGLSGIGIKTALGMGGVIRL
;
A
#
# COMPACT_ATOMS: atom_id res chain seq x y z
N MET A 1 -4.59 2.57 -14.80
CA MET A 1 -5.10 3.67 -13.95
C MET A 1 -4.00 4.67 -13.61
N TYR A 2 -2.83 4.29 -13.08
CA TYR A 2 -1.70 5.21 -12.85
C TYR A 2 -1.34 6.05 -14.09
N GLY A 3 -1.30 5.46 -15.29
CA GLY A 3 -1.04 6.19 -16.52
C GLY A 3 -2.11 7.20 -16.91
N VAL A 4 -3.36 7.04 -16.47
CA VAL A 4 -4.42 8.04 -16.64
C VAL A 4 -4.18 9.20 -15.68
N LEU A 5 -3.91 8.89 -14.39
CA LEU A 5 -3.57 9.92 -13.40
C LEU A 5 -2.37 10.76 -13.85
N CYS A 6 -1.28 10.12 -14.30
CA CYS A 6 -0.09 10.85 -14.77
C CYS A 6 -0.34 11.70 -16.03
N ARG A 7 -1.31 11.36 -16.85
CA ARG A 7 -1.64 12.10 -18.08
C ARG A 7 -2.42 13.38 -17.79
N GLU A 8 -3.27 13.32 -16.76
CA GLU A 8 -4.10 14.44 -16.32
C GLU A 8 -3.40 15.38 -15.33
N LEU A 9 -2.24 14.95 -14.79
CA LEU A 9 -1.40 15.79 -13.94
C LEU A 9 -0.54 16.72 -14.80
N GLU A 10 -0.26 17.91 -14.29
CA GLU A 10 0.68 18.83 -14.94
C GLU A 10 2.05 18.17 -15.15
N PRO A 11 2.74 18.41 -16.27
CA PRO A 11 3.99 17.74 -16.61
C PRO A 11 5.06 17.84 -15.52
N CYS A 12 5.23 19.01 -14.90
CA CYS A 12 6.19 19.20 -13.81
C CYS A 12 5.84 18.38 -12.55
N PHE A 13 4.55 18.21 -12.26
CA PHE A 13 4.09 17.37 -11.15
C PHE A 13 4.26 15.88 -11.48
N ALA A 14 3.93 15.48 -12.71
CA ALA A 14 4.15 14.11 -13.16
C ALA A 14 5.64 13.72 -13.15
N GLU A 15 6.54 14.63 -13.54
CA GLU A 15 7.99 14.44 -13.46
C GLU A 15 8.48 14.34 -12.01
N SER A 16 7.95 15.15 -11.10
CA SER A 16 8.29 15.08 -9.67
C SER A 16 7.93 13.73 -9.05
N LEU A 17 6.84 13.09 -9.50
CA LEU A 17 6.42 11.76 -9.09
C LEU A 17 7.37 10.66 -9.60
N HIS A 18 8.02 10.87 -10.74
CA HIS A 18 8.96 9.91 -11.34
C HIS A 18 10.40 10.05 -10.81
N GLY A 19 10.79 11.24 -10.35
CA GLY A 19 12.14 11.53 -9.86
C GLY A 19 12.42 11.04 -8.43
N GLN A 20 11.39 10.62 -7.69
CA GLN A 20 11.54 10.14 -6.32
C GLN A 20 11.81 8.63 -6.27
N SER A 21 12.62 8.19 -5.31
CA SER A 21 12.90 6.77 -5.05
C SER A 21 11.63 5.98 -4.70
N PHE A 22 10.59 6.66 -4.19
CA PHE A 22 9.24 6.15 -4.01
C PHE A 22 8.23 7.10 -4.65
N THR A 23 7.32 6.56 -5.45
CA THR A 23 6.19 7.33 -5.99
C THR A 23 5.21 7.63 -4.85
N PRO A 24 4.85 8.92 -4.58
CA PRO A 24 3.99 9.29 -3.46
C PRO A 24 2.50 8.97 -3.71
N ILE A 25 2.25 7.90 -4.42
CA ILE A 25 0.91 7.40 -4.74
C ILE A 25 0.90 5.89 -4.51
N SER A 26 -0.13 5.41 -3.83
CA SER A 26 -0.51 4.01 -3.80
C SER A 26 -1.93 3.86 -4.34
N GLN A 27 -2.20 2.81 -5.09
CA GLN A 27 -3.54 2.53 -5.56
C GLN A 27 -3.78 1.02 -5.69
N PHE A 28 -5.02 0.61 -5.51
CA PHE A 28 -5.44 -0.75 -5.83
C PHE A 28 -6.93 -0.81 -6.16
N LEU A 29 -7.30 -1.79 -6.96
CA LEU A 29 -8.68 -2.04 -7.36
C LEU A 29 -9.23 -3.22 -6.57
N GLN A 30 -10.30 -2.99 -5.84
CA GLN A 30 -11.07 -4.04 -5.18
C GLN A 30 -12.29 -4.38 -6.03
N CYS A 31 -12.33 -5.59 -6.55
CA CYS A 31 -13.48 -6.12 -7.27
C CYS A 31 -14.36 -6.92 -6.31
N GLY A 32 -15.67 -6.93 -6.52
CA GLY A 32 -16.59 -7.76 -5.72
C GLY A 32 -17.87 -7.06 -5.25
N GLY A 33 -18.14 -5.86 -5.75
CA GLY A 33 -19.43 -5.21 -5.55
C GLY A 33 -20.56 -5.97 -6.26
N ALA A 34 -21.76 -5.93 -5.69
CA ALA A 34 -22.97 -6.33 -6.41
C ALA A 34 -23.05 -5.53 -7.73
N ASN A 35 -23.53 -6.14 -8.80
CA ASN A 35 -23.73 -5.49 -10.11
C ASN A 35 -22.44 -5.15 -10.89
N GLY A 36 -21.33 -5.88 -10.70
CA GLY A 36 -20.11 -5.67 -11.48
C GLY A 36 -19.37 -4.38 -11.17
N THR A 37 -19.61 -3.78 -10.01
CA THR A 37 -18.90 -2.59 -9.55
C THR A 37 -17.53 -2.95 -8.95
N ALA A 38 -16.58 -2.04 -9.08
CA ALA A 38 -15.26 -2.13 -8.45
C ALA A 38 -14.94 -0.82 -7.74
N GLU A 39 -14.20 -0.91 -6.65
CA GLU A 39 -13.75 0.25 -5.88
C GLU A 39 -12.25 0.47 -6.10
N LEU A 40 -11.89 1.64 -6.63
CA LEU A 40 -10.52 2.07 -6.77
C LEU A 40 -10.11 2.87 -5.55
N HIS A 41 -9.22 2.30 -4.75
CA HIS A 41 -8.58 3.00 -3.64
C HIS A 41 -7.33 3.72 -4.14
N VAL A 42 -7.23 5.02 -3.86
CA VAL A 42 -6.05 5.83 -4.19
C VAL A 42 -5.63 6.59 -2.95
N THR A 43 -4.37 6.45 -2.56
CA THR A 43 -3.76 7.24 -1.48
C THR A 43 -2.67 8.12 -2.08
N PHE A 44 -2.67 9.38 -1.72
CA PHE A 44 -1.65 10.35 -2.08
C PHE A 44 -0.89 10.80 -0.83
N PHE A 45 0.44 10.71 -0.90
CA PHE A 45 1.37 11.11 0.16
C PHE A 45 2.13 12.36 -0.28
N GLY A 46 1.55 13.51 -0.14
CA GLY A 46 2.17 14.77 -0.58
C GLY A 46 1.42 15.99 -0.10
N SER A 47 2.06 17.15 -0.28
CA SER A 47 1.49 18.45 0.10
C SER A 47 0.43 18.96 -0.89
N ASP A 48 0.54 18.61 -2.18
CA ASP A 48 -0.29 19.15 -3.25
C ASP A 48 -1.65 18.42 -3.39
N ARG A 49 -2.30 18.21 -2.24
CA ARG A 49 -3.59 17.52 -2.17
C ARG A 49 -4.67 18.15 -3.04
N GLU A 50 -4.72 19.47 -3.10
CA GLU A 50 -5.77 20.18 -3.87
C GLU A 50 -5.67 19.90 -5.36
N GLN A 51 -4.46 19.95 -5.91
CA GLN A 51 -4.20 19.63 -7.31
C GLN A 51 -4.56 18.16 -7.61
N PHE A 52 -4.13 17.24 -6.75
CA PHE A 52 -4.44 15.83 -6.91
C PHE A 52 -5.95 15.54 -6.84
N THR A 53 -6.64 16.15 -5.88
CA THR A 53 -8.09 16.05 -5.74
C THR A 53 -8.84 16.63 -6.95
N ARG A 54 -8.38 17.76 -7.50
CA ARG A 54 -8.95 18.35 -8.71
C ARG A 54 -8.85 17.41 -9.90
N VAL A 55 -7.68 16.80 -10.09
CA VAL A 55 -7.46 15.81 -11.17
C VAL A 55 -8.37 14.59 -10.99
N LEU A 56 -8.46 14.02 -9.79
CA LEU A 56 -9.35 12.89 -9.53
C LEU A 56 -10.81 13.20 -9.83
N ASN A 57 -11.30 14.38 -9.41
CA ASN A 57 -12.68 14.80 -9.66
C ASN A 57 -12.96 15.05 -11.15
N GLY A 58 -11.95 15.35 -11.95
CA GLY A 58 -12.07 15.50 -13.40
C GLY A 58 -12.15 14.20 -14.17
N ILE A 59 -11.76 13.07 -13.55
CA ILE A 59 -11.77 11.76 -14.21
C ILE A 59 -13.16 11.13 -14.10
N THR A 60 -13.92 11.14 -15.19
CA THR A 60 -15.25 10.52 -15.26
C THR A 60 -15.23 9.11 -15.85
N ARG A 61 -14.13 8.74 -16.55
CA ARG A 61 -14.01 7.47 -17.26
C ARG A 61 -12.56 7.02 -17.36
N TYR A 62 -12.34 5.71 -17.16
CA TYR A 62 -11.06 5.05 -17.38
C TYR A 62 -11.12 4.13 -18.58
N GLU A 63 -10.33 4.41 -19.60
CA GLU A 63 -10.21 3.54 -20.78
C GLU A 63 -9.17 2.44 -20.53
N LEU A 64 -9.60 1.20 -20.71
CA LEU A 64 -8.78 0.01 -20.62
C LEU A 64 -8.43 -0.45 -22.04
N THR A 65 -7.61 0.34 -22.74
CA THR A 65 -7.27 0.16 -24.16
C THR A 65 -6.84 -1.25 -24.53
N LYS A 66 -6.08 -1.92 -23.64
CA LYS A 66 -5.63 -3.31 -23.85
C LYS A 66 -6.80 -4.31 -23.94
N TYR A 67 -7.93 -4.00 -23.30
CA TYR A 67 -9.09 -4.89 -23.22
C TYR A 67 -10.28 -4.39 -24.05
N GLY A 68 -10.13 -3.27 -24.76
CA GLY A 68 -11.24 -2.65 -25.49
C GLY A 68 -12.43 -2.27 -24.59
N ALA A 69 -12.20 -2.02 -23.31
CA ALA A 69 -13.23 -1.75 -22.31
C ALA A 69 -13.03 -0.39 -21.66
N ALA A 70 -14.08 0.13 -21.07
CA ALA A 70 -14.03 1.35 -20.27
C ALA A 70 -14.78 1.15 -18.94
N LEU A 71 -14.35 1.88 -17.93
CA LEU A 71 -14.98 1.93 -16.61
C LEU A 71 -15.44 3.38 -16.38
N ASP A 72 -16.73 3.57 -16.18
CA ASP A 72 -17.29 4.88 -15.81
C ASP A 72 -17.19 5.06 -14.29
N VAL A 73 -16.85 6.27 -13.87
CA VAL A 73 -16.75 6.63 -12.45
C VAL A 73 -18.14 7.01 -11.94
N ALA A 74 -18.71 6.18 -11.09
CA ALA A 74 -20.04 6.39 -10.55
C ALA A 74 -20.04 7.33 -9.34
N ASN A 75 -18.99 7.28 -8.49
CA ASN A 75 -18.88 8.09 -7.29
C ASN A 75 -17.41 8.24 -6.86
N ILE A 76 -17.08 9.37 -6.28
CA ILE A 76 -15.77 9.66 -5.67
C ILE A 76 -15.99 10.04 -4.21
N LYS A 77 -15.34 9.31 -3.30
CA LYS A 77 -15.27 9.65 -1.88
C LYS A 77 -13.87 10.10 -1.53
N ILE A 78 -13.75 11.28 -0.94
CA ILE A 78 -12.47 11.83 -0.51
C ILE A 78 -12.43 11.84 1.02
N SER A 79 -11.54 11.06 1.60
CA SER A 79 -11.32 11.05 3.05
C SER A 79 -10.56 12.29 3.50
N PRO A 80 -10.76 12.79 4.72
CA PRO A 80 -9.93 13.83 5.30
C PRO A 80 -8.44 13.46 5.24
N SER A 81 -7.57 14.46 5.08
CA SER A 81 -6.13 14.22 5.23
C SER A 81 -5.80 13.99 6.69
N VAL A 82 -4.88 13.07 6.92
CA VAL A 82 -4.33 12.79 8.25
C VAL A 82 -2.88 13.21 8.22
N SER A 83 -2.46 14.04 9.19
CA SER A 83 -1.05 14.39 9.34
C SER A 83 -0.24 13.20 9.85
N GLU A 84 1.07 13.18 9.57
CA GLU A 84 1.98 12.17 10.12
C GLU A 84 1.89 12.13 11.65
N ALA A 85 1.87 13.29 12.30
CA ALA A 85 1.78 13.41 13.75
C ALA A 85 0.49 12.83 14.31
N ASP A 86 -0.67 13.10 13.67
CA ASP A 86 -1.96 12.56 14.11
C ASP A 86 -2.04 11.05 13.86
N PHE A 87 -1.47 10.57 12.75
CA PHE A 87 -1.39 9.14 12.47
C PHE A 87 -0.54 8.40 13.52
N CYS A 88 0.63 8.95 13.85
CA CYS A 88 1.49 8.43 14.92
C CYS A 88 0.76 8.45 16.27
N LYS A 89 0.14 9.58 16.63
CA LYS A 89 -0.59 9.72 17.89
C LYS A 89 -1.70 8.69 18.02
N THR A 90 -2.47 8.47 16.96
CA THR A 90 -3.57 7.50 16.98
C THR A 90 -3.08 6.09 17.27
N HIS A 91 -2.02 5.64 16.61
CA HIS A 91 -1.56 4.25 16.71
C HIS A 91 -0.55 4.01 17.85
N LEU A 92 0.22 5.02 18.26
CA LEU A 92 1.20 4.88 19.34
C LEU A 92 0.61 5.15 20.74
N ALA A 93 -0.53 5.87 20.83
CA ALA A 93 -1.22 6.12 22.11
C ALA A 93 -2.28 5.07 22.46
N GLU A 94 -2.47 4.05 21.63
CA GLU A 94 -3.46 2.99 21.86
C GLU A 94 -3.15 2.22 23.14
N ASN A 95 -4.16 2.11 24.04
CA ASN A 95 -3.95 1.49 25.35
C ASN A 95 -3.85 -0.03 25.29
N ASP A 96 -4.55 -0.68 24.34
CA ASP A 96 -4.54 -2.13 24.14
C ASP A 96 -4.24 -2.45 22.66
N PRO A 97 -2.96 -2.39 22.24
CA PRO A 97 -2.60 -2.60 20.85
C PRO A 97 -2.82 -4.05 20.42
N GLU A 98 -3.34 -4.22 19.21
CA GLU A 98 -3.64 -5.56 18.67
C GLU A 98 -2.40 -6.42 18.53
N ARG A 99 -2.43 -7.59 19.18
CA ARG A 99 -1.36 -8.60 19.09
C ARG A 99 -1.60 -9.64 17.97
N LYS A 100 -2.79 -9.64 17.38
CA LYS A 100 -3.14 -10.54 16.26
C LYS A 100 -3.71 -9.70 15.13
N ILE A 101 -2.97 -9.57 14.05
CA ILE A 101 -3.30 -8.71 12.93
C ILE A 101 -3.55 -9.58 11.70
N LEU A 102 -4.67 -9.37 11.03
CA LEU A 102 -4.98 -10.02 9.77
C LEU A 102 -4.76 -9.05 8.60
N LEU A 103 -3.84 -9.41 7.71
CA LEU A 103 -3.58 -8.70 6.46
C LEU A 103 -4.22 -9.48 5.31
N ARG A 104 -5.16 -8.85 4.61
CA ARG A 104 -5.77 -9.37 3.38
C ARG A 104 -5.15 -8.68 2.17
N PHE A 105 -4.35 -9.39 1.41
CA PHE A 105 -3.77 -8.94 0.15
C PHE A 105 -4.81 -9.10 -0.96
N VAL A 106 -5.43 -8.01 -1.36
CA VAL A 106 -6.55 -7.97 -2.30
C VAL A 106 -6.11 -7.88 -3.75
N THR A 107 -4.90 -7.38 -4.00
CA THR A 107 -4.31 -7.36 -5.34
C THR A 107 -2.98 -8.13 -5.38
N PRO A 108 -2.54 -8.56 -6.58
CA PRO A 108 -1.28 -9.28 -6.74
C PRO A 108 -0.13 -8.58 -6.02
N THR A 109 0.51 -9.28 -5.10
CA THR A 109 1.59 -8.78 -4.26
C THR A 109 2.86 -9.56 -4.51
N SER A 110 3.98 -8.88 -4.63
CA SER A 110 5.30 -9.48 -4.78
C SER A 110 6.33 -8.62 -4.05
N PHE A 111 7.41 -9.23 -3.66
CA PHE A 111 8.59 -8.55 -3.11
C PHE A 111 9.75 -8.66 -4.09
N LYS A 112 10.83 -7.93 -3.83
CA LYS A 112 12.08 -8.06 -4.57
C LYS A 112 13.22 -8.24 -3.57
N SER A 113 13.98 -9.32 -3.71
CA SER A 113 15.14 -9.62 -2.87
C SER A 113 16.23 -10.24 -3.73
N GLY A 114 17.46 -9.79 -3.57
CA GLY A 114 18.60 -10.27 -4.36
C GLY A 114 18.42 -10.11 -5.89
N GLY A 115 17.61 -9.15 -6.34
CA GLY A 115 17.30 -8.97 -7.76
C GLY A 115 16.09 -9.78 -8.26
N GLU A 116 15.64 -10.77 -7.53
CA GLU A 116 14.57 -11.71 -7.90
C GLU A 116 13.22 -11.35 -7.29
N TYR A 117 12.13 -11.80 -7.94
CA TYR A 117 10.78 -11.67 -7.40
C TYR A 117 10.50 -12.79 -6.40
N VAL A 118 10.00 -12.40 -5.21
CA VAL A 118 9.65 -13.32 -4.13
C VAL A 118 8.14 -13.24 -3.89
N ILE A 119 7.47 -14.39 -4.06
CA ILE A 119 6.00 -14.51 -3.92
C ILE A 119 5.56 -15.11 -2.58
N MET A 120 6.48 -15.60 -1.76
CA MET A 120 6.15 -16.10 -0.43
C MET A 120 6.43 -14.99 0.59
N PRO A 121 5.40 -14.48 1.27
CA PRO A 121 5.60 -13.42 2.26
C PRO A 121 6.34 -13.96 3.49
N SER A 122 7.28 -13.17 3.99
CA SER A 122 7.89 -13.35 5.31
C SER A 122 7.64 -12.10 6.15
N VAL A 123 7.80 -12.20 7.47
CA VAL A 123 7.74 -11.03 8.36
C VAL A 123 8.75 -9.98 7.90
N GLU A 124 9.97 -10.40 7.60
CA GLU A 124 11.05 -9.53 7.14
C GLU A 124 10.66 -8.75 5.87
N LEU A 125 10.20 -9.43 4.82
CA LEU A 125 9.82 -8.79 3.55
C LEU A 125 8.64 -7.82 3.70
N ILE A 126 7.65 -8.18 4.53
CA ILE A 126 6.51 -7.32 4.82
C ILE A 126 6.99 -6.03 5.50
N PHE A 127 7.75 -6.15 6.59
CA PHE A 127 8.16 -4.97 7.38
C PHE A 127 9.31 -4.20 6.73
N GLN A 128 10.21 -4.83 5.99
CA GLN A 128 11.18 -4.14 5.16
C GLN A 128 10.49 -3.22 4.14
N SER A 129 9.45 -3.73 3.46
CA SER A 129 8.65 -2.91 2.54
C SER A 129 7.93 -1.75 3.24
N LEU A 130 7.36 -1.99 4.43
CA LEU A 130 6.64 -0.97 5.20
C LEU A 130 7.59 0.10 5.73
N LEU A 131 8.72 -0.28 6.32
CA LEU A 131 9.73 0.64 6.83
C LEU A 131 10.34 1.49 5.71
N ALA A 132 10.67 0.89 4.57
CA ALA A 132 11.18 1.63 3.42
C ALA A 132 10.21 2.71 2.95
N LYS A 133 8.92 2.39 2.87
CA LYS A 133 7.87 3.35 2.48
C LYS A 133 7.61 4.38 3.57
N TRP A 134 7.51 3.95 4.82
CA TRP A 134 7.36 4.86 5.95
C TRP A 134 8.46 5.92 5.95
N ASN A 135 9.71 5.49 5.90
CA ASN A 135 10.87 6.39 5.90
C ASN A 135 10.99 7.27 4.64
N ALA A 136 10.34 6.89 3.54
CA ALA A 136 10.26 7.73 2.35
C ALA A 136 9.22 8.85 2.48
N TYR A 137 8.18 8.65 3.29
CA TYR A 137 7.06 9.59 3.45
C TYR A 137 7.09 10.35 4.78
N ALA A 138 7.61 9.74 5.85
CA ALA A 138 7.73 10.38 7.15
C ALA A 138 8.81 11.46 7.12
N ALA A 139 8.43 12.69 7.49
CA ALA A 139 9.35 13.81 7.60
C ALA A 139 10.08 13.83 8.95
N ASP A 140 9.32 13.62 10.04
CA ASP A 140 9.79 13.82 11.40
C ASP A 140 9.98 12.53 12.20
N ASN A 141 9.17 11.49 11.91
CA ASN A 141 9.15 10.24 12.69
C ASN A 141 9.73 9.06 11.90
N ARG A 142 10.96 9.20 11.40
CA ARG A 142 11.65 8.13 10.67
C ARG A 142 11.99 6.96 11.58
N LEU A 143 11.87 5.76 11.04
CA LEU A 143 12.14 4.48 11.69
C LEU A 143 13.36 3.81 11.05
N ASP A 144 14.47 4.50 11.00
CA ASP A 144 15.71 4.11 10.32
C ASP A 144 16.81 3.59 11.28
N ALA A 145 16.48 3.42 12.56
CA ALA A 145 17.40 2.77 13.49
C ALA A 145 17.66 1.31 13.04
N PRO A 146 18.92 0.84 13.06
CA PRO A 146 19.34 -0.43 12.45
C PRO A 146 18.62 -1.65 13.04
N ASP A 147 18.21 -1.57 14.30
CA ASP A 147 17.63 -2.71 15.02
C ASP A 147 16.11 -2.83 14.88
N VAL A 148 15.42 -1.82 14.34
CA VAL A 148 13.95 -1.79 14.25
C VAL A 148 13.40 -3.01 13.50
N LEU A 149 13.96 -3.32 12.33
CA LEU A 149 13.51 -4.47 11.54
C LEU A 149 13.80 -5.80 12.26
N SER A 150 15.00 -5.93 12.85
CA SER A 150 15.39 -7.14 13.58
C SER A 150 14.51 -7.38 14.79
N ASP A 151 14.18 -6.34 15.54
CA ASP A 151 13.28 -6.42 16.70
C ASP A 151 11.85 -6.82 16.29
N ILE A 152 11.33 -6.22 15.23
CA ILE A 152 10.03 -6.63 14.67
C ILE A 152 10.07 -8.11 14.26
N CYS A 153 11.12 -8.55 13.57
CA CYS A 153 11.28 -9.95 13.14
C CYS A 153 11.47 -10.91 14.33
N ALA A 154 12.14 -10.50 15.39
CA ALA A 154 12.31 -11.31 16.58
C ALA A 154 10.99 -11.60 17.32
N HIS A 155 10.07 -10.62 17.32
CA HIS A 155 8.85 -10.66 18.11
C HIS A 155 7.56 -10.92 17.30
N THR A 156 7.63 -10.93 15.98
CA THR A 156 6.47 -11.16 15.11
C THR A 156 6.57 -12.52 14.40
N ARG A 157 5.46 -13.21 14.26
CA ARG A 157 5.37 -14.50 13.54
C ARG A 157 4.15 -14.51 12.65
N ILE A 158 4.27 -15.13 11.47
CA ILE A 158 3.12 -15.54 10.68
C ILE A 158 2.56 -16.80 11.35
N VAL A 159 1.31 -16.75 11.83
CA VAL A 159 0.67 -17.86 12.55
C VAL A 159 -0.41 -18.57 11.74
N ASN A 160 -0.87 -17.93 10.67
CA ASN A 160 -1.82 -18.54 9.72
C ASN A 160 -1.72 -17.81 8.38
N TYR A 161 -1.97 -18.52 7.29
CA TYR A 161 -2.11 -17.92 5.97
C TYR A 161 -3.03 -18.74 5.07
N SER A 162 -3.64 -18.06 4.10
CA SER A 162 -4.37 -18.66 2.99
C SER A 162 -4.02 -17.87 1.75
N LEU A 163 -3.08 -18.38 0.96
CA LEU A 163 -2.49 -17.68 -0.18
C LEU A 163 -2.77 -18.43 -1.48
N ARG A 164 -2.87 -17.65 -2.57
CA ARG A 164 -2.98 -18.16 -3.94
C ARG A 164 -1.91 -17.47 -4.79
N SER A 165 -1.24 -18.23 -5.65
CA SER A 165 -0.37 -17.67 -6.67
C SER A 165 -1.19 -16.81 -7.64
N ALA A 166 -0.61 -15.70 -8.06
CA ALA A 166 -1.21 -14.75 -8.98
C ALA A 166 -0.13 -14.21 -9.92
N GLY A 167 -0.54 -13.52 -10.98
CA GLY A 167 0.37 -12.80 -11.87
C GLY A 167 -0.09 -11.38 -12.06
N PHE A 168 0.84 -10.44 -12.17
CA PHE A 168 0.56 -9.06 -12.51
C PHE A 168 1.17 -8.73 -13.87
N ALA A 169 0.31 -8.56 -14.89
CA ALA A 169 0.75 -8.28 -16.24
C ALA A 169 1.03 -6.79 -16.43
N ILE A 170 2.27 -6.43 -16.78
CA ILE A 170 2.68 -5.06 -17.08
C ILE A 170 3.67 -5.03 -18.24
N LYS A 171 3.43 -4.16 -19.23
CA LYS A 171 4.32 -3.94 -20.38
C LYS A 171 4.82 -5.25 -21.04
N GLY A 172 3.93 -6.24 -21.19
CA GLY A 172 4.26 -7.53 -21.83
C GLY A 172 4.95 -8.55 -20.91
N VAL A 173 5.27 -8.19 -19.67
CA VAL A 173 5.87 -9.10 -18.68
C VAL A 173 4.82 -9.44 -17.63
N VAL A 174 4.84 -10.68 -17.15
CA VAL A 174 4.02 -11.11 -16.00
C VAL A 174 4.92 -11.23 -14.79
N ILE A 175 4.66 -10.40 -13.78
CA ILE A 175 5.35 -10.47 -12.49
C ILE A 175 4.67 -11.55 -11.66
N PRO A 176 5.40 -12.59 -11.20
CA PRO A 176 4.86 -13.57 -10.27
C PRO A 176 4.49 -12.90 -8.95
N ALA A 177 3.35 -13.25 -8.40
CA ALA A 177 2.77 -12.62 -7.24
C ALA A 177 1.88 -13.59 -6.45
N PHE A 178 1.35 -13.13 -5.32
CA PHE A 178 0.33 -13.82 -4.53
C PHE A 178 -0.82 -12.88 -4.18
N THR A 179 -1.95 -13.47 -3.80
CA THR A 179 -3.09 -12.81 -3.13
C THR A 179 -3.54 -13.69 -1.95
N GLY A 180 -4.33 -13.13 -1.04
CA GLY A 180 -4.91 -13.89 0.07
C GLY A 180 -4.63 -13.29 1.44
N ASN A 181 -4.69 -14.10 2.48
CA ASN A 181 -4.64 -13.68 3.87
C ASN A 181 -3.36 -14.11 4.56
N VAL A 182 -2.79 -13.24 5.39
CA VAL A 182 -1.68 -13.52 6.29
C VAL A 182 -2.07 -13.03 7.68
N LYS A 183 -2.03 -13.92 8.69
CA LYS A 183 -2.28 -13.56 10.09
C LYS A 183 -0.96 -13.49 10.83
N LEU A 184 -0.70 -12.31 11.38
CA LEU A 184 0.46 -12.05 12.23
C LEU A 184 0.10 -12.22 13.71
N SER A 185 1.06 -12.67 14.50
CA SER A 185 1.02 -12.61 15.96
C SER A 185 2.26 -11.89 16.45
N VAL A 186 2.06 -10.87 17.26
CA VAL A 186 3.11 -10.01 17.80
C VAL A 186 3.24 -10.26 19.29
N ARG A 187 4.48 -10.46 19.75
CA ARG A 187 4.83 -10.61 21.18
C ARG A 187 5.82 -9.51 21.55
N GLY A 188 6.09 -9.35 22.84
CA GLY A 188 7.06 -8.38 23.32
C GLY A 188 6.40 -7.14 23.96
N PRO A 189 7.18 -6.07 24.18
CA PRO A 189 6.73 -4.84 24.82
C PRO A 189 5.62 -4.14 24.04
N ASP A 190 4.71 -3.46 24.73
CA ASP A 190 3.57 -2.78 24.10
C ASP A 190 4.00 -1.73 23.07
N MET A 191 5.12 -1.05 23.30
CA MET A 191 5.64 -0.09 22.33
C MET A 191 5.99 -0.74 20.98
N LEU A 192 6.57 -1.94 20.99
CA LEU A 192 6.84 -2.70 19.76
C LEU A 192 5.53 -3.15 19.09
N VAL A 193 4.55 -3.57 19.88
CA VAL A 193 3.23 -3.96 19.36
C VAL A 193 2.55 -2.76 18.70
N ARG A 194 2.59 -1.58 19.32
CA ARG A 194 2.07 -0.33 18.75
C ARG A 194 2.79 0.05 17.45
N LEU A 195 4.11 -0.11 17.41
CA LEU A 195 4.89 0.13 16.18
C LEU A 195 4.46 -0.80 15.04
N VAL A 196 4.26 -2.08 15.32
CA VAL A 196 3.75 -3.05 14.34
C VAL A 196 2.34 -2.68 13.90
N ASN A 197 1.48 -2.22 14.82
CA ASN A 197 0.13 -1.74 14.51
C ASN A 197 0.17 -0.50 13.60
N LEU A 198 1.00 0.48 13.91
CA LEU A 198 1.22 1.67 13.09
C LEU A 198 1.65 1.30 11.67
N LEU A 199 2.67 0.46 11.54
CA LEU A 199 3.21 0.07 10.23
C LEU A 199 2.19 -0.75 9.40
N THR A 200 1.44 -1.64 10.03
CA THR A 200 0.42 -2.43 9.32
C THR A 200 -0.80 -1.59 8.93
N ALA A 201 -1.20 -0.61 9.75
CA ALA A 201 -2.21 0.38 9.38
C ALA A 201 -1.74 1.26 8.22
N PHE A 202 -0.49 1.73 8.27
CA PHE A 202 0.14 2.44 7.16
C PHE A 202 0.18 1.59 5.87
N GLY A 203 0.37 0.28 5.99
CA GLY A 203 0.31 -0.67 4.87
C GLY A 203 -1.03 -0.64 4.13
N GLY A 204 -2.13 -0.40 4.83
CA GLY A 204 -3.46 -0.20 4.21
C GLY A 204 -3.53 1.02 3.31
N LEU A 205 -2.71 2.04 3.60
CA LEU A 205 -2.60 3.27 2.80
C LEU A 205 -1.54 3.15 1.69
N SER A 206 -0.34 2.67 2.03
CA SER A 206 0.83 2.63 1.14
C SER A 206 0.88 1.40 0.23
N GLY A 207 0.10 0.38 0.55
CA GLY A 207 0.27 -0.98 0.02
C GLY A 207 1.54 -1.64 0.57
N ILE A 208 1.68 -2.94 0.36
CA ILE A 208 2.83 -3.76 0.80
C ILE A 208 3.49 -4.41 -0.42
N GLY A 209 4.82 -4.42 -0.46
CA GLY A 209 5.59 -4.98 -1.58
C GLY A 209 5.90 -3.95 -2.67
N ILE A 210 6.16 -4.44 -3.87
CA ILE A 210 6.59 -3.61 -5.01
C ILE A 210 5.41 -3.05 -5.83
N LYS A 211 5.67 -1.97 -6.59
CA LYS A 211 4.77 -1.41 -7.63
C LYS A 211 3.37 -1.04 -7.12
N THR A 212 3.27 -0.56 -5.89
CA THR A 212 1.98 -0.17 -5.27
C THR A 212 1.33 1.02 -5.98
N ALA A 213 2.12 1.91 -6.59
CA ALA A 213 1.59 2.95 -7.47
C ALA A 213 0.93 2.40 -8.75
N LEU A 214 1.27 1.19 -9.15
CA LEU A 214 0.71 0.56 -10.36
C LEU A 214 -0.46 -0.39 -10.07
N GLY A 215 -0.84 -0.55 -8.79
CA GLY A 215 -1.97 -1.37 -8.38
C GLY A 215 -1.62 -2.73 -7.78
N MET A 216 -0.32 -3.05 -7.62
CA MET A 216 0.12 -4.20 -6.84
C MET A 216 0.08 -3.90 -5.34
N GLY A 217 0.09 -4.94 -4.52
CA GLY A 217 0.31 -4.81 -3.09
C GLY A 217 -0.82 -4.16 -2.31
N GLY A 218 -2.02 -4.05 -2.88
CA GLY A 218 -3.19 -3.58 -2.16
C GLY A 218 -3.53 -4.50 -1.00
N VAL A 219 -3.58 -3.95 0.21
CA VAL A 219 -3.84 -4.71 1.43
C VAL A 219 -4.88 -4.02 2.30
N ILE A 220 -5.73 -4.83 2.93
CA ILE A 220 -6.69 -4.40 3.94
C ILE A 220 -6.30 -5.05 5.26
N ARG A 221 -6.14 -4.25 6.30
CA ARG A 221 -5.99 -4.70 7.68
C ARG A 221 -7.38 -4.95 8.26
N LEU A 222 -7.55 -6.12 8.88
CA LEU A 222 -8.80 -6.58 9.51
C LEU A 222 -8.52 -6.97 10.94
#